data_f1b611fd7fd09a0415e2964f9c35c5cb
#
_entry.id   f1b611fd7fd09a0415e2964f9c35c5cb
#
_cell.length_a   1.000
_cell.length_b   1.000
_cell.length_c   1.000
_cell.angle_alpha   90.00
_cell.angle_beta   90.00
_cell.angle_gamma   90.00
#
_symmetry.space_group_name_H-M   'P 1'
#
loop_
_entity.id
_entity.type
_entity.pdbx_description
1 polymer ?
#
loop_
_entity_poly.entity_id
_entity_poly.type
_entity_poly.pdbx_seq_one_letter_code
_entity_poly.pdbx_strand_id
1 'polypeptide(L)'
;MQSLRAISLGLFAAMVALTAAPLRADEQADAGFAKRFFAGNVGRPKAYACFTRRYDAAHMAEHPQQKVAVMRLLITSEKMPDDQYLDYSFRLGVNFRDQPGDFDSSGECGHAPTVRNPDTDPMPAAGIDFQCDVDCDGGGIAVNLANSDNSVIVKLDRVRIWKSTDPDGAAPRALQGGADDKIFRLDRTSLDECKSLVTDRKELAAMRHK
;
A
#
# COMPACT_ATOMS: atom_id res chain seq x y z
N MET A 1 60.70 61.75 8.50
CA MET A 1 59.64 61.59 7.53
C MET A 1 59.46 60.08 7.34
N GLN A 2 58.51 59.49 8.13
CA GLN A 2 58.24 58.05 8.15
C GLN A 2 56.83 57.80 7.64
N SER A 3 56.71 57.03 6.57
CA SER A 3 55.46 56.63 5.96
C SER A 3 54.90 55.37 6.67
N LEU A 4 53.76 55.50 7.31
CA LEU A 4 52.98 54.34 7.77
C LEU A 4 52.24 53.71 6.59
N ARG A 5 52.49 52.43 6.32
CA ARG A 5 51.68 51.59 5.43
C ARG A 5 50.63 50.88 6.26
N ALA A 6 49.37 51.16 6.01
CA ALA A 6 48.26 50.41 6.59
C ALA A 6 48.07 49.11 5.80
N ILE A 7 48.10 48.00 6.51
CA ILE A 7 47.77 46.67 5.98
C ILE A 7 46.31 46.41 6.31
N SER A 8 45.49 46.35 5.25
CA SER A 8 44.04 46.02 5.35
C SER A 8 43.88 44.48 5.32
N LEU A 9 43.50 43.90 6.45
CA LEU A 9 43.18 42.47 6.55
C LEU A 9 41.72 42.28 6.12
N GLY A 10 41.49 41.72 4.91
CA GLY A 10 40.20 41.35 4.43
C GLY A 10 39.74 40.01 5.07
N LEU A 11 38.72 40.04 5.87
CA LEU A 11 38.03 38.86 6.42
C LEU A 11 37.14 38.26 5.35
N PHE A 12 37.58 37.14 4.74
CA PHE A 12 36.73 36.33 3.89
C PHE A 12 35.88 35.39 4.79
N ALA A 13 34.63 35.75 5.00
CA ALA A 13 33.64 34.85 5.61
C ALA A 13 33.16 33.82 4.54
N ALA A 14 33.65 32.59 4.65
CA ALA A 14 33.17 31.49 3.84
C ALA A 14 31.76 31.09 4.32
N MET A 15 30.74 31.44 3.55
CA MET A 15 29.39 30.90 3.70
C MET A 15 29.38 29.44 3.23
N VAL A 16 29.39 28.51 4.16
CA VAL A 16 29.06 27.11 3.90
C VAL A 16 27.54 26.99 3.88
N ALA A 17 26.97 26.99 2.68
CA ALA A 17 25.55 26.68 2.51
C ALA A 17 25.36 25.16 2.71
N LEU A 18 24.77 24.76 3.84
CA LEU A 18 24.32 23.39 4.07
C LEU A 18 23.08 23.14 3.19
N THR A 19 23.28 22.45 2.07
CA THR A 19 22.21 21.91 1.23
C THR A 19 21.86 20.48 1.69
N ALA A 20 21.21 20.33 2.83
CA ALA A 20 20.81 19.03 3.38
C ALA A 20 19.26 18.89 3.48
N ALA A 21 18.51 19.50 2.54
CA ALA A 21 17.04 19.57 2.70
C ALA A 21 16.16 18.51 2.01
N PRO A 22 16.51 17.84 0.89
CA PRO A 22 15.53 16.96 0.23
C PRO A 22 15.35 15.59 0.90
N LEU A 23 16.41 14.98 1.41
CA LEU A 23 16.33 13.63 2.01
C LEU A 23 15.45 13.54 3.27
N ARG A 24 15.38 14.59 4.08
CA ARG A 24 14.57 14.60 5.30
C ARG A 24 13.07 14.75 5.03
N ALA A 25 12.68 15.34 3.92
CA ALA A 25 11.26 15.53 3.58
C ALA A 25 10.60 14.20 3.16
N ASP A 26 11.29 13.39 2.38
CA ASP A 26 10.79 12.08 1.94
C ASP A 26 10.70 11.08 3.09
N GLU A 27 11.71 11.02 3.96
CA GLU A 27 11.69 10.18 5.15
C GLU A 27 10.56 10.54 6.14
N GLN A 28 10.29 11.83 6.33
CA GLN A 28 9.18 12.29 7.17
C GLN A 28 7.81 12.00 6.54
N ALA A 29 7.70 12.09 5.22
CA ALA A 29 6.48 11.77 4.49
C ALA A 29 6.17 10.27 4.61
N ASP A 30 7.18 9.41 4.45
CA ASP A 30 7.05 7.96 4.59
C ASP A 30 6.70 7.55 6.03
N ALA A 31 7.33 8.14 7.03
CA ALA A 31 6.99 7.90 8.44
C ALA A 31 5.56 8.36 8.80
N GLY A 32 5.12 9.49 8.28
CA GLY A 32 3.75 9.99 8.43
C GLY A 32 2.73 9.07 7.78
N PHE A 33 3.03 8.58 6.61
CA PHE A 33 2.26 7.58 5.89
C PHE A 33 2.14 6.28 6.69
N ALA A 34 3.26 5.68 7.05
CA ALA A 34 3.29 4.42 7.78
C ALA A 34 2.47 4.51 9.08
N LYS A 35 2.57 5.64 9.81
CA LYS A 35 1.80 5.88 11.03
C LYS A 35 0.29 5.81 10.81
N ARG A 36 -0.21 6.44 9.75
CA ARG A 36 -1.63 6.43 9.41
C ARG A 36 -2.06 5.05 8.89
N PHE A 37 -1.29 4.49 7.95
CA PHE A 37 -1.65 3.23 7.30
C PHE A 37 -1.64 2.05 8.27
N PHE A 38 -0.70 1.98 9.19
CA PHE A 38 -0.56 0.90 10.17
C PHE A 38 -1.10 1.26 11.56
N ALA A 39 -1.91 2.33 11.67
CA ALA A 39 -2.55 2.77 12.91
C ALA A 39 -1.57 2.90 14.09
N GLY A 40 -0.40 3.49 13.84
CA GLY A 40 0.62 3.72 14.85
C GLY A 40 1.51 2.51 15.19
N ASN A 41 1.30 1.34 14.58
CA ASN A 41 2.16 0.16 14.76
C ASN A 41 3.51 0.27 14.02
N VAL A 42 4.03 1.48 13.91
CA VAL A 42 5.34 1.78 13.33
C VAL A 42 6.42 1.65 14.39
N GLY A 43 7.58 1.13 14.00
CA GLY A 43 8.74 0.92 14.90
C GLY A 43 8.99 -0.55 15.22
N ARG A 44 8.16 -1.45 14.75
CA ARG A 44 8.44 -2.90 14.71
C ARG A 44 9.17 -3.25 13.42
N PRO A 45 9.96 -4.34 13.40
CA PRO A 45 10.58 -4.81 12.17
C PRO A 45 9.57 -5.06 11.05
N LYS A 46 8.34 -5.44 11.43
CA LYS A 46 7.22 -5.69 10.50
C LYS A 46 5.91 -5.18 11.08
N ALA A 47 5.14 -4.43 10.27
CA ALA A 47 3.80 -3.96 10.64
C ALA A 47 2.76 -4.42 9.59
N TYR A 48 1.52 -4.55 10.04
CA TYR A 48 0.42 -5.11 9.25
C TYR A 48 -0.82 -4.22 9.34
N ALA A 49 -1.53 -4.09 8.23
CA ALA A 49 -2.84 -3.48 8.16
C ALA A 49 -3.79 -4.38 7.35
N CYS A 50 -4.94 -4.71 7.92
CA CYS A 50 -5.95 -5.55 7.29
C CYS A 50 -7.20 -4.75 7.00
N PHE A 51 -7.71 -4.90 5.78
CA PHE A 51 -8.94 -4.28 5.29
C PHE A 51 -9.81 -5.35 4.64
N THR A 52 -11.11 -5.32 4.91
CA THR A 52 -12.03 -6.30 4.34
C THR A 52 -13.34 -5.69 3.89
N ARG A 53 -13.96 -6.34 2.93
CA ARG A 53 -15.35 -6.09 2.55
C ARG A 53 -16.05 -7.40 2.25
N ARG A 54 -17.24 -7.56 2.83
CA ARG A 54 -18.19 -8.63 2.49
C ARG A 54 -19.44 -7.95 1.96
N TYR A 55 -19.85 -8.34 0.77
CA TYR A 55 -21.04 -7.81 0.14
C TYR A 55 -22.23 -8.73 0.46
N ASP A 56 -23.29 -8.16 0.99
CA ASP A 56 -24.50 -8.89 1.31
C ASP A 56 -25.36 -9.16 0.07
N ALA A 57 -26.41 -9.95 0.25
CA ALA A 57 -27.30 -10.32 -0.83
C ALA A 57 -28.03 -9.13 -1.45
N ALA A 58 -28.35 -8.09 -0.65
CA ALA A 58 -29.03 -6.90 -1.14
C ALA A 58 -28.12 -6.11 -2.07
N HIS A 59 -26.86 -5.84 -1.64
CA HIS A 59 -25.86 -5.20 -2.48
C HIS A 59 -25.61 -5.97 -3.78
N MET A 60 -25.46 -7.30 -3.68
CA MET A 60 -25.20 -8.13 -4.85
C MET A 60 -26.38 -8.18 -5.83
N ALA A 61 -27.62 -7.96 -5.35
CA ALA A 61 -28.80 -7.85 -6.22
C ALA A 61 -28.85 -6.52 -6.97
N GLU A 62 -28.39 -5.43 -6.33
CA GLU A 62 -28.28 -4.10 -6.95
C GLU A 62 -27.11 -4.01 -7.94
N HIS A 63 -26.08 -4.86 -7.77
CA HIS A 63 -24.88 -4.93 -8.62
C HIS A 63 -24.77 -6.31 -9.30
N PRO A 64 -25.61 -6.60 -10.32
CA PRO A 64 -25.70 -7.93 -10.91
C PRO A 64 -24.42 -8.36 -11.66
N GLN A 65 -23.60 -7.41 -12.10
CA GLN A 65 -22.34 -7.68 -12.80
C GLN A 65 -21.15 -7.84 -11.85
N GLN A 66 -21.32 -7.53 -10.57
CA GLN A 66 -20.27 -7.72 -9.57
C GLN A 66 -20.04 -9.21 -9.33
N LYS A 67 -18.80 -9.65 -9.54
CA LYS A 67 -18.36 -11.04 -9.35
C LYS A 67 -17.79 -11.27 -7.95
N VAL A 68 -17.15 -10.25 -7.38
CA VAL A 68 -16.48 -10.32 -6.09
C VAL A 68 -17.48 -10.20 -4.96
N ALA A 69 -17.64 -11.26 -4.16
CA ALA A 69 -18.48 -11.28 -2.97
C ALA A 69 -17.75 -10.90 -1.69
N VAL A 70 -16.45 -11.25 -1.60
CA VAL A 70 -15.59 -10.89 -0.48
C VAL A 70 -14.24 -10.47 -1.00
N MET A 71 -13.70 -9.37 -0.48
CA MET A 71 -12.35 -8.94 -0.71
C MET A 71 -11.64 -8.69 0.62
N ARG A 72 -10.41 -9.17 0.73
CA ARG A 72 -9.50 -8.96 1.87
C ARG A 72 -8.20 -8.40 1.33
N LEU A 73 -7.67 -7.40 1.99
CA LEU A 73 -6.39 -6.80 1.66
C LEU A 73 -5.53 -6.72 2.92
N LEU A 74 -4.40 -7.39 2.89
CA LEU A 74 -3.35 -7.28 3.89
C LEU A 74 -2.21 -6.48 3.28
N ILE A 75 -1.89 -5.35 3.88
CA ILE A 75 -0.67 -4.59 3.57
C ILE A 75 0.34 -4.82 4.69
N THR A 76 1.58 -5.03 4.30
CA THR A 76 2.69 -5.24 5.21
C THR A 76 3.75 -4.19 4.96
N SER A 77 4.35 -3.64 6.02
CA SER A 77 5.63 -2.92 5.92
C SER A 77 6.71 -3.70 6.66
N GLU A 78 7.90 -3.75 6.10
CA GLU A 78 9.05 -4.42 6.68
C GLU A 78 10.28 -3.51 6.61
N LYS A 79 10.96 -3.38 7.77
CA LYS A 79 12.23 -2.66 7.80
C LYS A 79 13.35 -3.63 7.47
N MET A 80 14.01 -3.41 6.35
CA MET A 80 15.16 -4.20 5.97
C MET A 80 16.38 -3.85 6.83
N PRO A 81 17.22 -4.83 7.22
CA PRO A 81 18.34 -4.61 8.15
C PRO A 81 19.36 -3.57 7.66
N ASP A 82 19.60 -3.52 6.36
CA ASP A 82 20.62 -2.70 5.72
C ASP A 82 20.05 -1.43 5.05
N ASP A 83 18.72 -1.26 5.07
CA ASP A 83 18.02 -0.16 4.42
C ASP A 83 17.42 0.82 5.42
N GLN A 84 17.45 2.10 5.08
CA GLN A 84 16.75 3.15 5.82
C GLN A 84 15.27 3.24 5.44
N TYR A 85 14.84 2.49 4.42
CA TYR A 85 13.49 2.51 3.86
C TYR A 85 12.65 1.35 4.39
N LEU A 86 11.33 1.53 4.29
CA LEU A 86 10.36 0.48 4.55
C LEU A 86 9.96 -0.16 3.22
N ASP A 87 10.09 -1.48 3.14
CA ASP A 87 9.51 -2.24 2.05
C ASP A 87 8.05 -2.50 2.32
N TYR A 88 7.23 -2.32 1.30
CA TYR A 88 5.79 -2.55 1.38
C TYR A 88 5.39 -3.70 0.46
N SER A 89 4.53 -4.56 0.96
CA SER A 89 3.95 -5.65 0.18
C SER A 89 2.45 -5.78 0.44
N PHE A 90 1.75 -6.41 -0.51
CA PHE A 90 0.34 -6.71 -0.36
C PHE A 90 0.04 -8.20 -0.53
N ARG A 91 -1.06 -8.62 0.10
CA ARG A 91 -1.76 -9.87 -0.22
C ARG A 91 -3.24 -9.56 -0.37
N LEU A 92 -3.79 -9.95 -1.49
CA LEU A 92 -5.19 -9.77 -1.84
C LEU A 92 -5.88 -11.13 -1.82
N GLY A 93 -6.97 -11.25 -1.07
CA GLY A 93 -7.83 -12.43 -1.08
C GLY A 93 -9.20 -12.09 -1.65
N VAL A 94 -9.71 -12.94 -2.51
CA VAL A 94 -10.98 -12.76 -3.20
C VAL A 94 -11.83 -14.02 -3.13
N ASN A 95 -13.12 -13.84 -2.82
CA ASN A 95 -14.14 -14.87 -3.03
C ASN A 95 -15.15 -14.38 -4.05
N PHE A 96 -15.51 -15.23 -4.98
CA PHE A 96 -16.53 -14.92 -6.00
C PHE A 96 -17.93 -15.38 -5.58
N ARG A 97 -18.96 -14.70 -6.10
CA ARG A 97 -20.37 -15.05 -5.84
C ARG A 97 -20.76 -16.41 -6.45
N ASP A 98 -20.21 -16.68 -7.64
CA ASP A 98 -20.63 -17.81 -8.48
C ASP A 98 -19.57 -18.92 -8.55
N GLN A 99 -18.48 -18.78 -7.81
CA GLN A 99 -17.39 -19.75 -7.82
C GLN A 99 -16.88 -20.03 -6.41
N PRO A 100 -16.97 -21.27 -5.95
CA PRO A 100 -16.46 -21.65 -4.63
C PRO A 100 -14.93 -21.64 -4.58
N GLY A 101 -14.41 -21.32 -3.41
CA GLY A 101 -12.99 -21.33 -3.09
C GLY A 101 -12.43 -19.93 -2.85
N ASP A 102 -11.24 -19.90 -2.31
CA ASP A 102 -10.47 -18.70 -2.06
C ASP A 102 -9.45 -18.52 -3.19
N PHE A 103 -9.31 -17.29 -3.64
CA PHE A 103 -8.32 -16.90 -4.62
C PHE A 103 -7.47 -15.79 -4.02
N ASP A 104 -6.17 -15.81 -4.30
CA ASP A 104 -5.25 -14.82 -3.77
C ASP A 104 -4.27 -14.31 -4.82
N SER A 105 -3.66 -13.19 -4.48
CA SER A 105 -2.56 -12.56 -5.19
C SER A 105 -1.66 -11.88 -4.18
N SER A 106 -0.41 -11.67 -4.57
CA SER A 106 0.56 -10.94 -3.75
C SER A 106 1.59 -10.24 -4.63
N GLY A 107 2.25 -9.26 -4.05
CA GLY A 107 3.31 -8.53 -4.71
C GLY A 107 3.81 -7.37 -3.86
N GLU A 108 4.55 -6.49 -4.49
CA GLU A 108 5.17 -5.34 -3.85
C GLU A 108 4.35 -4.07 -4.05
N CYS A 109 4.50 -3.12 -3.14
CA CYS A 109 3.84 -1.84 -3.21
C CYS A 109 4.84 -0.69 -3.09
N GLY A 110 4.55 0.40 -3.81
CA GLY A 110 5.27 1.66 -3.69
C GLY A 110 4.33 2.85 -3.58
N HIS A 111 4.86 3.99 -3.18
CA HIS A 111 4.09 5.23 -3.21
C HIS A 111 3.69 5.56 -4.65
N ALA A 112 2.41 5.80 -4.87
CA ALA A 112 1.95 6.23 -6.18
C ALA A 112 2.35 7.70 -6.43
N PRO A 113 2.67 8.07 -7.67
CA PRO A 113 2.86 9.47 -8.02
C PRO A 113 1.62 10.29 -7.69
N THR A 114 1.82 11.45 -7.07
CA THR A 114 0.73 12.34 -6.65
C THR A 114 0.01 13.04 -7.81
N VAL A 115 0.50 12.89 -9.04
CA VAL A 115 -0.11 13.52 -10.22
C VAL A 115 -1.30 12.69 -10.69
N ARG A 116 -2.49 13.15 -10.31
CA ARG A 116 -3.76 12.57 -10.76
C ARG A 116 -4.47 13.52 -11.70
N ASN A 117 -5.13 12.97 -12.69
CA ASN A 117 -6.11 13.72 -13.46
C ASN A 117 -7.49 13.51 -12.79
N PRO A 118 -8.07 14.55 -12.15
CA PRO A 118 -9.33 14.40 -11.43
C PRO A 118 -10.51 14.03 -12.35
N ASP A 119 -10.40 14.34 -13.63
CA ASP A 119 -11.46 14.07 -14.61
C ASP A 119 -11.51 12.61 -15.07
N THR A 120 -10.39 11.89 -14.95
CA THR A 120 -10.25 10.50 -15.44
C THR A 120 -9.96 9.49 -14.34
N ASP A 121 -9.49 9.93 -13.16
CA ASP A 121 -9.17 9.05 -12.04
C ASP A 121 -10.31 9.04 -11.02
N PRO A 122 -11.02 7.91 -10.85
CA PRO A 122 -12.14 7.80 -9.91
C PRO A 122 -11.71 7.74 -8.44
N MET A 123 -10.39 7.69 -8.16
CA MET A 123 -9.89 7.67 -6.79
C MET A 123 -10.03 9.05 -6.12
N PRO A 124 -10.32 9.11 -4.81
CA PRO A 124 -10.39 10.38 -4.09
C PRO A 124 -9.11 11.20 -4.23
N ALA A 125 -9.24 12.49 -4.47
CA ALA A 125 -8.10 13.40 -4.63
C ALA A 125 -7.27 13.58 -3.35
N ALA A 126 -7.88 13.35 -2.19
CA ALA A 126 -7.22 13.44 -0.89
C ALA A 126 -7.03 12.04 -0.30
N GLY A 127 -5.82 11.73 0.11
CA GLY A 127 -5.50 10.43 0.70
C GLY A 127 -4.04 10.06 0.47
N ILE A 128 -3.69 8.88 0.91
CA ILE A 128 -2.38 8.30 0.72
C ILE A 128 -2.50 7.16 -0.27
N ASP A 129 -1.70 7.22 -1.33
CA ASP A 129 -1.80 6.32 -2.46
C ASP A 129 -0.65 5.35 -2.52
N PHE A 130 -1.02 4.09 -2.74
CA PHE A 130 -0.13 3.00 -3.10
C PHE A 130 -0.45 2.47 -4.48
N GLN A 131 0.59 2.19 -5.25
CA GLN A 131 0.52 1.27 -6.38
C GLN A 131 1.14 -0.05 -5.94
N CYS A 132 0.41 -1.13 -6.14
CA CYS A 132 0.84 -2.48 -5.78
C CYS A 132 0.80 -3.35 -7.03
N ASP A 133 1.91 -4.00 -7.34
CA ASP A 133 2.11 -4.74 -8.57
C ASP A 133 2.44 -6.21 -8.29
N VAL A 134 1.92 -7.08 -9.12
CA VAL A 134 2.23 -8.52 -9.14
C VAL A 134 3.31 -8.78 -10.17
N ASP A 135 4.33 -9.53 -9.79
CA ASP A 135 5.46 -9.85 -10.65
C ASP A 135 5.05 -10.48 -11.99
N CYS A 136 5.94 -10.39 -12.98
CA CYS A 136 5.80 -11.05 -14.29
C CYS A 136 4.51 -10.68 -15.03
N ASP A 137 4.25 -9.37 -15.21
CA ASP A 137 3.05 -8.86 -15.91
C ASP A 137 1.72 -9.30 -15.26
N GLY A 138 1.76 -9.58 -13.95
CA GLY A 138 0.59 -9.97 -13.18
C GLY A 138 -0.45 -8.87 -13.01
N GLY A 139 -0.15 -7.64 -13.45
CA GLY A 139 -0.98 -6.47 -13.21
C GLY A 139 -0.90 -6.01 -11.76
N GLY A 140 -1.90 -5.26 -11.30
CA GLY A 140 -1.83 -4.71 -9.95
C GLY A 140 -3.12 -4.03 -9.51
N ILE A 141 -3.01 -3.38 -8.37
CA ILE A 141 -4.08 -2.61 -7.74
C ILE A 141 -3.55 -1.24 -7.30
N ALA A 142 -4.37 -0.22 -7.40
CA ALA A 142 -4.12 1.04 -6.73
C ALA A 142 -4.92 1.08 -5.42
N VAL A 143 -4.27 1.48 -4.33
CA VAL A 143 -4.86 1.54 -2.99
C VAL A 143 -4.78 2.96 -2.46
N ASN A 144 -5.91 3.54 -2.11
CA ASN A 144 -5.99 4.86 -1.51
C ASN A 144 -6.51 4.77 -0.07
N LEU A 145 -5.73 5.24 0.90
CA LEU A 145 -6.19 5.34 2.28
C LEU A 145 -7.08 6.57 2.44
N ALA A 146 -8.31 6.35 2.86
CA ALA A 146 -9.27 7.43 3.09
C ALA A 146 -8.83 8.36 4.24
N ASN A 147 -9.32 9.59 4.22
CA ASN A 147 -8.94 10.62 5.23
C ASN A 147 -9.25 10.22 6.67
N SER A 148 -10.22 9.35 6.90
CA SER A 148 -10.56 8.83 8.23
C SER A 148 -9.61 7.73 8.73
N ASP A 149 -8.69 7.25 7.89
CA ASP A 149 -7.78 6.12 8.13
C ASP A 149 -8.47 4.77 8.41
N ASN A 150 -9.81 4.73 8.34
CA ASN A 150 -10.62 3.55 8.67
C ASN A 150 -11.03 2.73 7.46
N SER A 151 -10.70 3.16 6.26
CA SER A 151 -11.01 2.44 5.04
C SER A 151 -10.01 2.74 3.94
N VAL A 152 -9.92 1.83 2.99
CA VAL A 152 -9.20 2.02 1.74
C VAL A 152 -10.16 1.91 0.56
N ILE A 153 -9.84 2.63 -0.50
CA ILE A 153 -10.42 2.43 -1.82
C ILE A 153 -9.41 1.65 -2.66
N VAL A 154 -9.81 0.52 -3.16
CA VAL A 154 -9.02 -0.32 -4.06
C VAL A 154 -9.56 -0.15 -5.46
N LYS A 155 -8.73 0.35 -6.37
CA LYS A 155 -9.02 0.39 -7.80
C LYS A 155 -8.34 -0.81 -8.45
N LEU A 156 -9.11 -1.57 -9.19
CA LEU A 156 -8.68 -2.78 -9.86
C LEU A 156 -8.81 -2.58 -11.37
N ASP A 157 -7.69 -2.65 -12.07
CA ASP A 157 -7.69 -2.72 -13.54
C ASP A 157 -7.62 -4.18 -13.99
N ARG A 158 -6.52 -4.83 -13.69
CA ARG A 158 -6.27 -6.25 -13.92
C ARG A 158 -5.25 -6.74 -12.89
N VAL A 159 -5.57 -7.84 -12.23
CA VAL A 159 -4.62 -8.52 -11.33
C VAL A 159 -4.69 -10.02 -11.55
N ARG A 160 -3.54 -10.65 -11.58
CA ARG A 160 -3.43 -12.12 -11.66
C ARG A 160 -3.72 -12.69 -10.29
N ILE A 161 -4.58 -13.71 -10.24
CA ILE A 161 -4.97 -14.41 -9.01
C ILE A 161 -4.80 -15.92 -9.19
N TRP A 162 -4.51 -16.61 -8.10
CA TRP A 162 -4.38 -18.06 -8.03
C TRP A 162 -5.41 -18.64 -7.07
N LYS A 163 -5.76 -19.89 -7.24
CA LYS A 163 -6.57 -20.59 -6.25
C LYS A 163 -5.70 -20.90 -5.03
N SER A 164 -6.10 -20.44 -3.84
CA SER A 164 -5.29 -20.54 -2.61
C SER A 164 -4.91 -21.95 -2.20
N THR A 165 -5.72 -22.96 -2.62
CA THR A 165 -5.44 -24.37 -2.35
C THR A 165 -4.51 -25.04 -3.37
N ASP A 166 -4.22 -24.37 -4.49
CA ASP A 166 -3.40 -24.91 -5.57
C ASP A 166 -2.67 -23.77 -6.29
N PRO A 167 -1.71 -23.11 -5.60
CA PRO A 167 -1.02 -21.95 -6.15
C PRO A 167 -0.09 -22.31 -7.32
N ASP A 168 0.39 -23.53 -7.38
CA ASP A 168 1.36 -23.99 -8.40
C ASP A 168 0.72 -24.82 -9.53
N GLY A 169 -0.52 -25.29 -9.35
CA GLY A 169 -1.10 -26.31 -10.23
C GLY A 169 -2.05 -25.79 -11.30
N ALA A 170 -2.74 -24.70 -11.06
CA ALA A 170 -3.69 -24.13 -12.01
C ALA A 170 -3.13 -22.89 -12.71
N ALA A 171 -3.43 -22.74 -13.99
CA ALA A 171 -3.12 -21.51 -14.68
C ALA A 171 -3.75 -20.31 -13.95
N PRO A 172 -2.97 -19.23 -13.71
CA PRO A 172 -3.49 -18.06 -13.05
C PRO A 172 -4.65 -17.45 -13.83
N ARG A 173 -5.58 -16.89 -13.12
CA ARG A 173 -6.70 -16.14 -13.69
C ARG A 173 -6.44 -14.66 -13.63
N ALA A 174 -6.98 -13.91 -14.57
CA ALA A 174 -7.04 -12.47 -14.46
C ALA A 174 -8.37 -12.09 -13.76
N LEU A 175 -8.27 -11.49 -12.57
CA LEU A 175 -9.35 -10.70 -12.04
C LEU A 175 -9.27 -9.34 -12.75
N GLN A 176 -10.25 -9.05 -13.56
CA GLN A 176 -10.28 -7.85 -14.39
C GLN A 176 -11.42 -6.95 -13.94
N GLY A 177 -11.13 -5.66 -13.81
CA GLY A 177 -12.12 -4.66 -13.49
C GLY A 177 -13.25 -4.68 -14.52
N GLY A 178 -14.47 -4.94 -14.03
CA GLY A 178 -15.70 -4.91 -14.81
C GLY A 178 -16.55 -3.69 -14.48
N ALA A 179 -17.80 -3.67 -14.93
CA ALA A 179 -18.72 -2.58 -14.65
C ALA A 179 -18.90 -2.35 -13.14
N ASP A 180 -19.07 -3.45 -12.37
CA ASP A 180 -19.31 -3.42 -10.94
C ASP A 180 -18.10 -3.90 -10.10
N ASP A 181 -16.98 -4.30 -10.75
CA ASP A 181 -15.77 -4.84 -10.11
C ASP A 181 -14.53 -3.95 -10.33
N LYS A 182 -14.71 -2.64 -10.47
CA LYS A 182 -13.60 -1.73 -10.76
C LYS A 182 -13.05 -1.04 -9.51
N ILE A 183 -13.94 -0.68 -8.59
CA ILE A 183 -13.62 0.08 -7.39
C ILE A 183 -14.27 -0.59 -6.19
N PHE A 184 -13.47 -0.86 -5.17
CA PHE A 184 -13.92 -1.48 -3.93
C PHE A 184 -13.55 -0.60 -2.75
N ARG A 185 -14.50 -0.40 -1.85
CA ARG A 185 -14.22 0.16 -0.54
C ARG A 185 -14.08 -0.99 0.45
N LEU A 186 -12.93 -1.06 1.13
CA LEU A 186 -12.68 -2.01 2.19
C LEU A 186 -12.54 -1.26 3.51
N ASP A 187 -13.14 -1.77 4.55
CA ASP A 187 -13.07 -1.20 5.88
C ASP A 187 -11.93 -1.87 6.67
N ARG A 188 -11.24 -1.09 7.51
CA ARG A 188 -10.19 -1.59 8.39
C ARG A 188 -10.76 -2.58 9.40
N THR A 189 -10.10 -3.70 9.53
CA THR A 189 -10.54 -4.79 10.41
C THR A 189 -9.39 -5.32 11.27
N SER A 190 -9.70 -6.25 12.15
CA SER A 190 -8.66 -6.97 12.89
C SER A 190 -7.80 -7.81 11.96
N LEU A 191 -6.55 -8.05 12.35
CA LEU A 191 -5.65 -8.90 11.57
C LEU A 191 -6.16 -10.34 11.41
N ASP A 192 -7.07 -10.76 12.29
CA ASP A 192 -7.67 -12.09 12.23
C ASP A 192 -8.42 -12.36 10.93
N GLU A 193 -9.04 -11.33 10.34
CA GLU A 193 -9.75 -11.42 9.08
C GLU A 193 -8.82 -11.67 7.87
N CYS A 194 -7.53 -11.32 8.00
CA CYS A 194 -6.52 -11.50 6.96
C CYS A 194 -5.60 -12.70 7.18
N LYS A 195 -5.76 -13.47 8.26
CA LYS A 195 -4.87 -14.63 8.56
C LYS A 195 -4.82 -15.67 7.46
N SER A 196 -5.93 -15.86 6.74
CA SER A 196 -6.00 -16.80 5.62
C SER A 196 -5.07 -16.43 4.45
N LEU A 197 -4.60 -15.19 4.39
CA LEU A 197 -3.67 -14.70 3.36
C LEU A 197 -2.21 -14.97 3.69
N VAL A 198 -1.92 -15.50 4.88
CA VAL A 198 -0.56 -15.76 5.35
C VAL A 198 -0.36 -17.26 5.54
N THR A 199 0.56 -17.81 4.77
CA THR A 199 0.90 -19.25 4.83
C THR A 199 2.07 -19.55 5.75
N ASP A 200 2.96 -18.57 5.97
CA ASP A 200 4.10 -18.73 6.86
C ASP A 200 3.69 -18.74 8.33
N ARG A 201 4.06 -19.82 9.06
CA ARG A 201 3.69 -19.99 10.47
C ARG A 201 4.35 -19.00 11.41
N LYS A 202 5.56 -18.54 11.11
CA LYS A 202 6.29 -17.55 11.94
C LYS A 202 5.64 -16.19 11.78
N GLU A 203 5.26 -15.83 10.56
CA GLU A 203 4.54 -14.61 10.26
C GLU A 203 3.16 -14.59 10.94
N LEU A 204 2.40 -15.69 10.86
CA LEU A 204 1.13 -15.85 11.59
C LEU A 204 1.29 -15.67 13.11
N ALA A 205 2.37 -16.18 13.68
CA ALA A 205 2.67 -15.97 15.10
C ALA A 205 2.98 -14.51 15.41
N ALA A 206 3.76 -13.83 14.56
CA ALA A 206 4.09 -12.41 14.73
C ALA A 206 2.87 -11.50 14.64
N MET A 207 1.88 -11.82 13.80
CA MET A 207 0.60 -11.09 13.71
C MET A 207 -0.26 -11.18 14.99
N ARG A 208 -0.09 -12.20 15.83
CA ARG A 208 -0.87 -12.40 17.07
C ARG A 208 -0.35 -11.60 18.26
N HIS A 209 0.91 -11.23 18.27
CA HIS A 209 1.55 -10.50 19.38
C HIS A 209 1.38 -8.99 19.19
N LYS A 210 0.15 -8.51 19.28
CA LYS A 210 -0.19 -7.10 19.38
C LYS A 210 -0.22 -6.62 20.81
#